data_f7338b632d0abb7a8032f1391b9dd1df
#
_entry.id   f7338b632d0abb7a8032f1391b9dd1df
#
_cell.length_a   1.000
_cell.length_b   1.000
_cell.length_c   1.000
_cell.angle_alpha   90.00
_cell.angle_beta   90.00
_cell.angle_gamma   90.00
#
_symmetry.space_group_name_H-M   'P 1'
#
loop_
_entity.id
_entity.type
_entity.pdbx_description
1 polymer ?
#
loop_
_entity_poly.entity_id
_entity_poly.type
_entity_poly.pdbx_seq_one_letter_code
_entity_poly.pdbx_strand_id
1 'polypeptide(L)'
;SAALRGKAGKMHELGVTRSIVDVVLRNACAQQAKQVLSVSLVIGEMRNLEEEWVQRYFDRCAKGTLAEGAKIKIQKVPMAFYCNDCGSTFQLAMGSDRHMCCPDCGSESYDMVTGGELLIKEIEIR
;
A
#
# COMPACT_ATOMS: atom_id res chain seq x y z
N SER A 1 -11.67 20.57 0.05
CA SER A 1 -11.91 20.78 1.47
C SER A 1 -11.40 19.61 2.29
N ALA A 2 -11.15 19.82 3.57
CA ALA A 2 -10.64 18.78 4.47
C ALA A 2 -11.59 17.59 4.56
N ALA A 3 -12.89 17.84 4.59
CA ALA A 3 -13.90 16.78 4.66
C ALA A 3 -13.89 15.90 3.41
N LEU A 4 -13.74 16.51 2.25
CA LEU A 4 -13.65 15.78 0.99
C LEU A 4 -12.37 14.96 0.91
N ARG A 5 -11.27 15.50 1.43
CA ARG A 5 -10.00 14.77 1.47
C ARG A 5 -10.09 13.53 2.36
N GLY A 6 -10.75 13.62 3.50
CA GLY A 6 -10.97 12.47 4.36
C GLY A 6 -11.79 11.39 3.68
N LYS A 7 -12.86 11.78 3.01
CA LYS A 7 -13.66 10.83 2.24
C LYS A 7 -12.91 10.28 1.04
N ALA A 8 -12.13 11.13 0.37
CA ALA A 8 -11.31 10.70 -0.76
C ALA A 8 -10.28 9.65 -0.33
N GLY A 9 -9.69 9.79 0.87
CA GLY A 9 -8.75 8.80 1.41
C GLY A 9 -9.40 7.43 1.56
N LYS A 10 -10.61 7.39 2.16
CA LYS A 10 -11.35 6.14 2.33
C LYS A 10 -11.80 5.55 1.00
N MET A 11 -12.25 6.39 0.08
CA MET A 11 -12.64 5.95 -1.25
C MET A 11 -11.45 5.43 -2.03
N HIS A 12 -10.27 6.04 -1.84
CA HIS A 12 -9.03 5.56 -2.45
C HIS A 12 -8.69 4.16 -1.96
N GLU A 13 -8.79 3.92 -0.65
CA GLU A 13 -8.57 2.60 -0.06
C GLU A 13 -9.56 1.57 -0.60
N LEU A 14 -10.81 1.95 -0.77
CA LEU A 14 -11.83 1.07 -1.35
C LEU A 14 -11.51 0.71 -2.80
N GLY A 15 -11.12 1.68 -3.62
CA GLY A 15 -10.76 1.44 -5.01
C GLY A 15 -9.55 0.54 -5.17
N VAL A 16 -8.52 0.78 -4.36
CA VAL A 16 -7.32 -0.06 -4.30
C VAL A 16 -7.67 -1.48 -3.90
N THR A 17 -8.51 -1.63 -2.87
CA THR A 17 -8.89 -2.94 -2.35
C THR A 17 -9.69 -3.72 -3.38
N ARG A 18 -10.59 -3.06 -4.12
CA ARG A 18 -11.36 -3.70 -5.17
C ARG A 18 -10.44 -4.24 -6.27
N SER A 19 -9.42 -3.48 -6.65
CA SER A 19 -8.42 -3.92 -7.63
C SER A 19 -7.63 -5.13 -7.12
N ILE A 20 -7.27 -5.13 -5.84
CA ILE A 20 -6.57 -6.24 -5.21
C ILE A 20 -7.43 -7.51 -5.26
N VAL A 21 -8.71 -7.41 -4.90
CA VAL A 21 -9.63 -8.55 -4.94
C VAL A 21 -9.70 -9.13 -6.34
N ASP A 22 -9.83 -8.28 -7.37
CA ASP A 22 -9.90 -8.73 -8.75
C ASP A 22 -8.67 -9.51 -9.17
N VAL A 23 -7.47 -9.02 -8.83
CA VAL A 23 -6.22 -9.70 -9.15
C VAL A 23 -6.10 -11.02 -8.38
N VAL A 24 -6.43 -11.00 -7.10
CA VAL A 24 -6.39 -12.19 -6.24
C VAL A 24 -7.31 -13.29 -6.80
N LEU A 25 -8.53 -12.92 -7.17
CA LEU A 25 -9.49 -13.89 -7.70
C LEU A 25 -9.04 -14.46 -9.03
N ARG A 26 -8.48 -13.64 -9.90
CA ARG A 26 -7.94 -14.13 -11.18
C ARG A 26 -6.83 -15.14 -10.98
N ASN A 27 -5.89 -14.84 -10.08
CA ASN A 27 -4.79 -15.76 -9.78
C ASN A 27 -5.27 -17.03 -9.12
N ALA A 28 -6.20 -16.94 -8.17
CA ALA A 28 -6.76 -18.10 -7.49
C ALA A 28 -7.50 -19.01 -8.47
N CYS A 29 -8.29 -18.43 -9.37
CA CYS A 29 -9.00 -19.21 -10.39
C CYS A 29 -8.03 -19.88 -11.36
N ALA A 30 -6.97 -19.21 -11.76
CA ALA A 30 -5.95 -19.77 -12.64
C ALA A 30 -5.24 -20.97 -11.99
N GLN A 31 -5.10 -20.96 -10.68
CA GLN A 31 -4.50 -22.05 -9.90
C GLN A 31 -5.52 -23.12 -9.48
N GLN A 32 -6.77 -22.97 -9.89
CA GLN A 32 -7.87 -23.86 -9.51
C GLN A 32 -8.03 -23.97 -7.99
N ALA A 33 -7.81 -22.86 -7.30
CA ALA A 33 -7.93 -22.81 -5.85
C ALA A 33 -9.39 -22.92 -5.41
N LYS A 34 -9.60 -23.54 -4.25
CA LYS A 34 -10.91 -23.61 -3.63
C LYS A 34 -11.15 -22.45 -2.69
N GLN A 35 -10.09 -21.89 -2.14
CA GLN A 35 -10.16 -20.82 -1.16
C GLN A 35 -8.85 -20.05 -1.13
N VAL A 36 -8.94 -18.74 -0.92
CA VAL A 36 -7.78 -17.89 -0.61
C VAL A 36 -7.71 -17.74 0.90
N LEU A 37 -6.58 -18.08 1.48
CA LEU A 37 -6.38 -18.04 2.94
C LEU A 37 -5.81 -16.72 3.40
N SER A 38 -4.84 -16.18 2.67
CA SER A 38 -4.24 -14.89 3.00
C SER A 38 -3.68 -14.21 1.76
N VAL A 39 -3.51 -12.91 1.86
CA VAL A 39 -2.92 -12.08 0.81
C VAL A 39 -1.87 -11.20 1.46
N SER A 40 -0.62 -11.33 1.02
CA SER A 40 0.48 -10.51 1.51
C SER A 40 0.75 -9.36 0.54
N LEU A 41 0.67 -8.14 1.06
CA LEU A 41 0.85 -6.92 0.29
C LEU A 41 2.11 -6.19 0.72
N VAL A 42 2.77 -5.54 -0.22
CA VAL A 42 3.84 -4.59 0.05
C VAL A 42 3.31 -3.21 -0.32
N ILE A 43 3.22 -2.33 0.67
CA ILE A 43 2.65 -1.00 0.49
C ILE A 43 3.63 0.05 1.00
N GLY A 44 3.97 1.01 0.14
CA GLY A 44 4.82 2.13 0.52
C GLY A 44 4.12 3.10 1.45
N GLU A 45 4.85 3.67 2.40
CA GLU A 45 4.30 4.61 3.38
C GLU A 45 3.66 5.84 2.75
N MET A 46 4.15 6.27 1.57
CA MET A 46 3.57 7.42 0.88
C MET A 46 2.10 7.21 0.52
N ARG A 47 1.67 5.97 0.34
CA ARG A 47 0.29 5.68 0.00
C ARG A 47 -0.66 5.90 1.16
N ASN A 48 -0.14 5.95 2.38
CA ASN A 48 -0.91 6.24 3.59
C ASN A 48 -2.18 5.40 3.70
N LEU A 49 -2.06 4.11 3.40
CA LEU A 49 -3.18 3.17 3.51
C LEU A 49 -3.17 2.55 4.90
N GLU A 50 -4.31 2.62 5.58
CA GLU A 50 -4.47 2.03 6.91
C GLU A 50 -4.86 0.56 6.77
N GLU A 51 -4.10 -0.31 7.43
CA GLU A 51 -4.31 -1.76 7.37
C GLU A 51 -5.74 -2.15 7.76
N GLU A 52 -6.29 -1.52 8.79
CA GLU A 52 -7.64 -1.80 9.25
C GLU A 52 -8.69 -1.54 8.16
N TRP A 53 -8.57 -0.40 7.46
CA TRP A 53 -9.50 -0.07 6.39
C TRP A 53 -9.33 -0.96 5.18
N VAL A 54 -8.09 -1.32 4.84
CA VAL A 54 -7.82 -2.24 3.74
C VAL A 54 -8.46 -3.60 4.02
N GLN A 55 -8.32 -4.11 5.24
CA GLN A 55 -8.93 -5.39 5.62
C GLN A 55 -10.46 -5.31 5.55
N ARG A 56 -11.05 -4.26 6.06
CA ARG A 56 -12.51 -4.08 6.05
C ARG A 56 -13.07 -4.02 4.64
N TYR A 57 -12.45 -3.24 3.77
CA TYR A 57 -12.90 -3.13 2.38
C TYR A 57 -12.66 -4.42 1.62
N PHE A 58 -11.54 -5.09 1.91
CA PHE A 58 -11.27 -6.40 1.32
C PHE A 58 -12.36 -7.39 1.70
N ASP A 59 -12.71 -7.47 2.98
CA ASP A 59 -13.76 -8.38 3.47
C ASP A 59 -15.07 -8.10 2.75
N ARG A 60 -15.41 -6.84 2.57
CA ARG A 60 -16.63 -6.43 1.89
C ARG A 60 -16.62 -6.82 0.41
N CYS A 61 -15.52 -6.57 -0.28
CA CYS A 61 -15.39 -6.88 -1.71
C CYS A 61 -15.28 -8.38 -1.96
N ALA A 62 -14.72 -9.12 -1.02
CA ALA A 62 -14.48 -10.56 -1.17
C ALA A 62 -15.69 -11.42 -0.76
N LYS A 63 -16.70 -10.81 -0.17
CA LYS A 63 -17.87 -11.54 0.31
C LYS A 63 -18.55 -12.34 -0.82
N GLY A 64 -18.78 -13.63 -0.57
CA GLY A 64 -19.36 -14.51 -1.57
C GLY A 64 -18.39 -15.02 -2.62
N THR A 65 -17.09 -14.75 -2.46
CA THR A 65 -16.05 -15.20 -3.39
C THR A 65 -15.11 -16.19 -2.73
N LEU A 66 -14.17 -16.73 -3.52
CA LEU A 66 -13.10 -17.60 -3.00
C LEU A 66 -12.20 -16.90 -1.98
N ALA A 67 -12.19 -15.58 -2.00
CA ALA A 67 -11.35 -14.78 -1.11
C ALA A 67 -12.05 -14.37 0.18
N GLU A 68 -13.29 -14.77 0.38
CA GLU A 68 -14.02 -14.46 1.62
C GLU A 68 -13.28 -15.04 2.82
N GLY A 69 -13.05 -14.19 3.82
CA GLY A 69 -12.35 -14.58 5.03
C GLY A 69 -10.83 -14.58 4.93
N ALA A 70 -10.28 -14.26 3.77
CA ALA A 70 -8.83 -14.19 3.60
C ALA A 70 -8.25 -13.07 4.46
N LYS A 71 -7.07 -13.32 5.02
CA LYS A 71 -6.39 -12.37 5.88
C LYS A 71 -5.42 -11.52 5.07
N ILE A 72 -5.49 -10.22 5.25
CA ILE A 72 -4.56 -9.29 4.63
C ILE A 72 -3.36 -9.11 5.55
N LYS A 73 -2.16 -9.29 5.00
CA LYS A 73 -0.90 -9.04 5.69
C LYS A 73 -0.18 -7.93 4.94
N ILE A 74 0.17 -6.87 5.64
CA ILE A 74 0.80 -5.71 5.00
C ILE A 74 2.22 -5.54 5.49
N GLN A 75 3.15 -5.48 4.56
CA GLN A 75 4.53 -5.08 4.80
C GLN A 75 4.66 -3.65 4.32
N LYS A 76 4.96 -2.73 5.22
CA LYS A 76 5.15 -1.32 4.87
C LYS A 76 6.58 -1.07 4.45
N VAL A 77 6.74 -0.24 3.41
CA VAL A 77 8.05 0.17 2.92
C VAL A 77 8.22 1.65 3.25
N PRO A 78 9.26 2.03 3.99
CA PRO A 78 9.47 3.44 4.35
C PRO A 78 9.80 4.28 3.13
N MET A 79 9.48 5.57 3.21
CA MET A 79 9.83 6.52 2.17
C MET A 79 11.33 6.78 2.21
N ALA A 80 12.01 6.51 1.11
CA ALA A 80 13.42 6.81 0.94
C ALA A 80 13.60 7.71 -0.27
N PHE A 81 14.53 8.65 -0.15
CA PHE A 81 14.76 9.67 -1.16
C PHE A 81 16.24 9.71 -1.55
N TYR A 82 16.48 10.13 -2.78
CA TYR A 82 17.81 10.34 -3.32
C TYR A 82 18.01 11.84 -3.55
N CYS A 83 19.05 12.40 -2.96
CA CYS A 83 19.37 13.81 -3.16
C CYS A 83 20.07 14.01 -4.50
N ASN A 84 19.53 14.89 -5.33
CA ASN A 84 20.09 15.16 -6.66
C ASN A 84 21.38 15.99 -6.60
N ASP A 85 21.61 16.69 -5.51
CA ASP A 85 22.78 17.56 -5.38
C ASP A 85 24.00 16.88 -4.77
N CYS A 86 23.82 16.04 -3.74
CA CYS A 86 24.95 15.38 -3.09
C CYS A 86 25.00 13.87 -3.27
N GLY A 87 23.95 13.25 -3.83
CA GLY A 87 23.91 11.82 -4.07
C GLY A 87 23.63 10.95 -2.86
N SER A 88 23.30 11.55 -1.72
CA SER A 88 22.94 10.79 -0.53
C SER A 88 21.53 10.24 -0.63
N THR A 89 21.31 9.08 -0.01
CA THR A 89 19.94 8.58 0.20
C THR A 89 19.56 8.80 1.66
N PHE A 90 18.30 9.14 1.89
CA PHE A 90 17.79 9.39 3.24
C PHE A 90 16.33 8.99 3.34
N GLN A 91 15.88 8.76 4.57
CA GLN A 91 14.49 8.38 4.85
C GLN A 91 13.79 9.51 5.61
N LEU A 92 12.52 9.74 5.28
CA LEU A 92 11.65 10.67 5.99
C LEU A 92 10.41 9.94 6.44
N ALA A 93 9.98 10.20 7.67
CA ALA A 93 8.76 9.63 8.19
C ALA A 93 7.55 10.45 7.76
N MET A 94 6.45 9.78 7.47
CA MET A 94 5.18 10.42 7.18
C MET A 94 4.73 11.22 8.40
N GLY A 95 4.22 12.43 8.17
CA GLY A 95 3.75 13.31 9.25
C GLY A 95 4.85 14.03 10.01
N SER A 96 6.09 13.99 9.51
CA SER A 96 7.17 14.77 10.08
C SER A 96 6.90 16.26 9.89
N ASP A 97 7.06 17.04 10.98
CA ASP A 97 6.93 18.50 10.94
C ASP A 97 8.19 19.19 10.40
N ARG A 98 9.20 18.41 10.11
CA ARG A 98 10.46 18.95 9.61
C ARG A 98 10.31 19.43 8.18
N HIS A 99 10.96 20.53 7.87
CA HIS A 99 11.12 20.97 6.50
C HIS A 99 11.85 19.86 5.72
N MET A 100 11.25 19.44 4.63
CA MET A 100 11.79 18.34 3.84
C MET A 100 12.99 18.82 3.04
N CYS A 101 14.17 18.38 3.46
CA CYS A 101 15.42 18.67 2.77
C CYS A 101 16.41 17.55 3.05
N CYS A 102 17.45 17.45 2.22
CA CYS A 102 18.50 16.48 2.43
C CYS A 102 19.22 16.77 3.77
N PRO A 103 19.33 15.77 4.66
CA PRO A 103 20.02 15.99 5.95
C PRO A 103 21.52 16.23 5.82
N ASP A 104 22.12 15.86 4.68
CA ASP A 104 23.56 16.01 4.48
C ASP A 104 23.95 17.35 3.87
N CYS A 105 23.16 17.86 2.90
CA CYS A 105 23.51 19.10 2.22
C CYS A 105 22.42 20.18 2.27
N GLY A 106 21.25 19.86 2.80
CA GLY A 106 20.15 20.82 2.92
C GLY A 106 19.39 21.08 1.63
N SER A 107 19.69 20.37 0.56
CA SER A 107 19.03 20.57 -0.72
C SER A 107 17.54 20.17 -0.66
N GLU A 108 16.71 20.90 -1.38
CA GLU A 108 15.31 20.57 -1.58
C GLU A 108 15.08 19.80 -2.88
N SER A 109 16.13 19.50 -3.63
CA SER A 109 16.06 18.75 -4.88
C SER A 109 16.35 17.28 -4.62
N TYR A 110 15.31 16.49 -4.52
CA TYR A 110 15.40 15.04 -4.26
C TYR A 110 14.24 14.30 -4.93
N ASP A 111 14.46 13.01 -5.19
CA ASP A 111 13.46 12.14 -5.77
C ASP A 111 13.21 10.95 -4.85
N MET A 112 11.96 10.49 -4.79
CA MET A 112 11.61 9.31 -4.01
C MET A 112 12.06 8.05 -4.73
N VAL A 113 12.80 7.19 -4.02
CA VAL A 113 13.25 5.90 -4.58
C VAL A 113 12.46 4.72 -4.04
N THR A 114 11.94 4.83 -2.81
CA THR A 114 11.01 3.83 -2.24
C THR A 114 9.91 4.53 -1.47
N GLY A 115 8.80 3.84 -1.22
CA GLY A 115 7.69 4.37 -0.44
C GLY A 115 6.39 4.50 -1.21
N GLY A 116 6.42 4.27 -2.53
CA GLY A 116 5.23 4.34 -3.38
C GLY A 116 4.69 2.99 -3.83
N GLU A 117 5.23 1.91 -3.34
CA GLU A 117 4.89 0.56 -3.76
C GLU A 117 3.45 0.18 -3.43
N LEU A 118 2.86 -0.62 -4.31
CA LEU A 118 1.60 -1.30 -4.06
C LEU A 118 1.66 -2.61 -4.83
N LEU A 119 2.08 -3.68 -4.16
CA LEU A 119 2.33 -4.97 -4.79
C LEU A 119 1.66 -6.09 -4.01
N ILE A 120 1.16 -7.09 -4.73
CA ILE A 120 0.75 -8.34 -4.12
C ILE A 120 1.99 -9.24 -4.15
N LYS A 121 2.56 -9.48 -2.97
CA LYS A 121 3.77 -10.27 -2.83
C LYS A 121 3.47 -11.76 -2.92
N GLU A 122 2.42 -12.19 -2.25
CA GLU A 122 2.11 -13.60 -2.10
C GLU A 122 0.62 -13.80 -1.81
N ILE A 123 0.09 -14.90 -2.30
CA ILE A 123 -1.28 -15.32 -2.02
C ILE A 123 -1.20 -16.76 -1.52
N GLU A 124 -1.71 -17.01 -0.31
CA GLU A 124 -1.87 -18.37 0.19
C GLU A 124 -3.23 -18.90 -0.25
N ILE A 125 -3.21 -20.04 -0.90
CA ILE A 125 -4.43 -20.68 -1.41
C ILE A 125 -4.55 -22.11 -0.90
N ARG A 126 -5.73 -22.64 -1.06
CA ARG A 126 -6.05 -24.00 -0.63
C ARG A 126 -6.71 -24.78 -1.75
#